data_9bf21ee955666eda617a29a816d216a5
#
_entry.id   9bf21ee955666eda617a29a816d216a5
#
_cell.length_a   1.000
_cell.length_b   1.000
_cell.length_c   1.000
_cell.angle_alpha   90.00
_cell.angle_beta   90.00
_cell.angle_gamma   90.00
#
_symmetry.space_group_name_H-M   'P 1'
#
loop_
_entity.id
_entity.type
_entity.pdbx_description
1 polymer ?
#
loop_
_entity_poly.entity_id
_entity_poly.type
_entity_poly.pdbx_seq_one_letter_code
_entity_poly.pdbx_strand_id
1 'polypeptide(L)'
;MRTYPIKTSLFLAAGVTLAAMGAAAQSTPQRSLLALSKRDHTLAIVDPGTLQVIARAPVGPDPHEVIASSDGKTAYVSIYGGGRYHALSVIDLVGQKALPDVDTGALNGPHGLATVSEKILFTAEGAKAIAIYDPATSKIDWIMGTGQNRTHMVYITPDQKQIYTTNVSSATVSILEKVTLPPMGPPPGARPPQGAQGSPPPGPPPGGGQPRMDWSETVIPVGKGDEGFDVSPDGRELWTADAQDGTLSVIDLASRKVLATLDAKATGANRLKFTPDGKLALISRLGDGDLMVYDTASRKEFKRVHIGHGAAGILMDKEGGRAFIACGPDNYVAVVDLKTLSVTGHIDVGGEPDGLAWATRQ
;
A
#
# COMPACT_ATOMS: atom_id res chain seq x y z
N MET A 1 -24.02 85.88 -31.13
CA MET A 1 -23.71 85.04 -29.97
C MET A 1 -24.83 84.00 -29.86
N ARG A 2 -24.52 82.74 -30.16
CA ARG A 2 -25.49 81.61 -30.07
C ARG A 2 -24.98 80.73 -28.93
N THR A 3 -25.74 80.64 -27.87
CA THR A 3 -25.52 79.77 -26.69
C THR A 3 -26.13 78.37 -26.96
N TYR A 4 -25.32 77.32 -26.83
CA TYR A 4 -25.76 75.94 -26.88
C TYR A 4 -25.94 75.38 -25.45
N PRO A 5 -26.97 74.59 -25.15
CA PRO A 5 -27.15 73.98 -23.82
C PRO A 5 -26.37 72.69 -23.71
N ILE A 6 -25.65 72.54 -22.61
CA ILE A 6 -24.92 71.34 -22.19
C ILE A 6 -25.97 70.30 -21.68
N LYS A 7 -26.06 69.13 -22.32
CA LYS A 7 -26.83 68.00 -21.82
C LYS A 7 -25.96 67.18 -20.89
N THR A 8 -26.30 67.16 -19.63
CA THR A 8 -25.69 66.30 -18.58
C THR A 8 -26.32 64.92 -18.66
N SER A 9 -25.55 63.92 -19.09
CA SER A 9 -25.98 62.52 -19.08
C SER A 9 -25.61 61.89 -17.72
N LEU A 10 -26.64 61.47 -16.97
CA LEU A 10 -26.51 60.72 -15.72
C LEU A 10 -26.21 59.26 -16.08
N PHE A 11 -25.02 58.73 -15.81
CA PHE A 11 -24.70 57.30 -15.88
C PHE A 11 -25.13 56.65 -14.58
N LEU A 12 -26.16 55.79 -14.66
CA LEU A 12 -26.55 54.91 -13.58
C LEU A 12 -25.63 53.69 -13.59
N ALA A 13 -24.68 53.59 -12.68
CA ALA A 13 -23.84 52.41 -12.51
C ALA A 13 -24.65 51.33 -11.75
N ALA A 14 -25.14 50.33 -12.46
CA ALA A 14 -25.72 49.12 -11.85
C ALA A 14 -24.57 48.25 -11.28
N GLY A 15 -24.39 48.28 -9.97
CA GLY A 15 -23.47 47.38 -9.28
C GLY A 15 -24.02 45.96 -9.30
N VAL A 16 -23.40 45.07 -10.07
CA VAL A 16 -23.63 43.63 -9.99
C VAL A 16 -22.84 43.09 -8.81
N THR A 17 -23.51 42.88 -7.68
CA THR A 17 -22.94 42.12 -6.54
C THR A 17 -22.94 40.64 -6.93
N LEU A 18 -21.77 40.12 -7.34
CA LEU A 18 -21.51 38.68 -7.42
C LEU A 18 -21.50 38.15 -5.98
N ALA A 19 -22.59 37.51 -5.56
CA ALA A 19 -22.60 36.68 -4.39
C ALA A 19 -21.75 35.43 -4.70
N ALA A 20 -20.52 35.38 -4.22
CA ALA A 20 -19.75 34.15 -4.18
C ALA A 20 -20.48 33.20 -3.22
N MET A 21 -21.30 32.30 -3.77
CA MET A 21 -21.79 31.14 -3.06
C MET A 21 -20.55 30.27 -2.75
N GLY A 22 -19.97 30.41 -1.58
CA GLY A 22 -19.00 29.47 -1.07
C GLY A 22 -19.67 28.10 -1.03
N ALA A 23 -19.25 27.18 -1.91
CA ALA A 23 -19.64 25.78 -1.80
C ALA A 23 -19.22 25.32 -0.40
N ALA A 24 -20.19 24.95 0.44
CA ALA A 24 -19.90 24.36 1.73
C ALA A 24 -19.06 23.11 1.46
N ALA A 25 -17.91 23.01 2.13
CA ALA A 25 -17.03 21.84 2.02
C ALA A 25 -17.87 20.60 2.37
N GLN A 26 -17.93 19.64 1.45
CA GLN A 26 -18.63 18.39 1.70
C GLN A 26 -17.92 17.61 2.80
N SER A 27 -18.67 17.05 3.74
CA SER A 27 -18.10 16.21 4.78
C SER A 27 -17.60 14.91 4.19
N THR A 28 -16.48 14.42 4.70
CA THR A 28 -15.95 13.10 4.32
C THR A 28 -16.97 12.01 4.62
N PRO A 29 -17.33 11.15 3.66
CA PRO A 29 -18.24 10.02 3.88
C PRO A 29 -17.71 9.07 4.97
N GLN A 30 -18.59 8.32 5.62
CA GLN A 30 -18.20 7.31 6.60
C GLN A 30 -17.27 6.25 5.99
N ARG A 31 -17.52 5.86 4.75
CA ARG A 31 -16.62 5.03 3.92
C ARG A 31 -16.17 5.84 2.72
N SER A 32 -14.88 5.92 2.53
CA SER A 32 -14.25 6.69 1.44
C SER A 32 -13.26 5.83 0.68
N LEU A 33 -13.23 6.01 -0.65
CA LEU A 33 -12.12 5.57 -1.48
C LEU A 33 -11.03 6.65 -1.43
N LEU A 34 -9.83 6.25 -1.08
CA LEU A 34 -8.62 7.07 -1.13
C LEU A 34 -7.86 6.75 -2.40
N ALA A 35 -7.43 7.77 -3.14
CA ALA A 35 -6.67 7.62 -4.37
C ALA A 35 -5.55 8.65 -4.45
N LEU A 36 -4.33 8.19 -4.73
CA LEU A 36 -3.18 9.06 -4.88
C LEU A 36 -3.08 9.60 -6.31
N SER A 37 -2.64 10.85 -6.44
CA SER A 37 -2.17 11.46 -7.68
C SER A 37 -0.67 11.73 -7.54
N LYS A 38 0.14 11.02 -8.32
CA LYS A 38 1.61 11.18 -8.28
C LYS A 38 2.03 12.51 -8.88
N ARG A 39 1.41 12.91 -9.99
CA ARG A 39 1.73 14.17 -10.68
C ARG A 39 1.36 15.40 -9.86
N ASP A 40 0.18 15.37 -9.22
CA ASP A 40 -0.34 16.53 -8.51
C ASP A 40 0.09 16.55 -7.04
N HIS A 41 0.74 15.50 -6.57
CA HIS A 41 1.13 15.32 -5.16
C HIS A 41 -0.07 15.49 -4.22
N THR A 42 -1.15 14.77 -4.50
CA THR A 42 -2.39 14.85 -3.70
C THR A 42 -2.96 13.48 -3.38
N LEU A 43 -3.69 13.43 -2.28
CA LEU A 43 -4.61 12.35 -1.94
C LEU A 43 -6.04 12.84 -2.21
N ALA A 44 -6.74 12.19 -3.12
CA ALA A 44 -8.16 12.40 -3.35
C ALA A 44 -8.98 11.54 -2.38
N ILE A 45 -9.99 12.17 -1.75
CA ILE A 45 -11.02 11.54 -0.93
C ILE A 45 -12.26 11.44 -1.79
N VAL A 46 -12.72 10.23 -2.09
CA VAL A 46 -13.80 9.96 -3.04
C VAL A 46 -14.99 9.32 -2.31
N ASP A 47 -16.18 9.78 -2.60
CA ASP A 47 -17.41 9.08 -2.22
C ASP A 47 -17.62 7.88 -3.14
N PRO A 48 -17.56 6.64 -2.63
CA PRO A 48 -17.66 5.44 -3.47
C PRO A 48 -19.09 5.19 -4.01
N GLY A 49 -20.10 5.84 -3.43
CA GLY A 49 -21.48 5.73 -3.89
C GLY A 49 -21.74 6.59 -5.13
N THR A 50 -21.25 7.82 -5.11
CA THR A 50 -21.43 8.80 -6.19
C THR A 50 -20.25 8.86 -7.17
N LEU A 51 -19.10 8.27 -6.81
CA LEU A 51 -17.82 8.35 -7.51
C LEU A 51 -17.28 9.79 -7.64
N GLN A 52 -17.72 10.70 -6.78
CA GLN A 52 -17.29 12.10 -6.78
C GLN A 52 -16.11 12.30 -5.83
N VAL A 53 -15.12 13.07 -6.27
CA VAL A 53 -14.04 13.56 -5.41
C VAL A 53 -14.61 14.62 -4.48
N ILE A 54 -14.57 14.35 -3.18
CA ILE A 54 -15.05 15.24 -2.12
C ILE A 54 -14.01 16.29 -1.76
N ALA A 55 -12.74 15.86 -1.70
CA ALA A 55 -11.61 16.72 -1.37
C ALA A 55 -10.31 16.17 -1.95
N ARG A 56 -9.29 17.04 -2.03
CA ARG A 56 -7.90 16.68 -2.29
C ARG A 56 -7.03 17.31 -1.23
N ALA A 57 -6.22 16.50 -0.56
CA ALA A 57 -5.25 16.96 0.43
C ALA A 57 -3.84 16.83 -0.15
N PRO A 58 -2.93 17.82 0.06
CA PRO A 58 -1.56 17.73 -0.42
C PRO A 58 -0.77 16.64 0.32
N VAL A 59 0.10 15.95 -0.40
CA VAL A 59 1.06 14.97 0.12
C VAL A 59 2.47 15.29 -0.39
N GLY A 60 3.48 14.60 0.11
CA GLY A 60 4.84 14.72 -0.39
C GLY A 60 5.00 14.28 -1.86
N PRO A 61 6.16 14.55 -2.47
CA PRO A 61 6.44 14.20 -3.86
C PRO A 61 6.59 12.68 -4.04
N ASP A 62 6.19 12.18 -5.21
CA ASP A 62 6.24 10.77 -5.60
C ASP A 62 5.52 9.84 -4.59
N PRO A 63 4.22 10.10 -4.28
CA PRO A 63 3.43 9.24 -3.41
C PRO A 63 3.12 7.91 -4.11
N HIS A 64 3.30 6.77 -3.43
CA HIS A 64 3.11 5.43 -4.03
C HIS A 64 1.96 4.64 -3.42
N GLU A 65 1.97 4.42 -2.12
CA GLU A 65 0.93 3.65 -1.44
C GLU A 65 0.22 4.49 -0.37
N VAL A 66 -1.01 4.14 -0.08
CA VAL A 66 -1.82 4.78 0.95
C VAL A 66 -2.53 3.73 1.80
N ILE A 67 -2.65 3.99 3.08
CA ILE A 67 -3.47 3.20 4.00
C ILE A 67 -4.18 4.13 4.99
N ALA A 68 -5.37 3.74 5.43
CA ALA A 68 -6.04 4.43 6.53
C ALA A 68 -5.72 3.81 7.89
N SER A 69 -5.75 4.63 8.95
CA SER A 69 -5.77 4.15 10.33
C SER A 69 -6.97 3.23 10.59
N SER A 70 -6.91 2.40 11.61
CA SER A 70 -7.98 1.47 11.97
C SER A 70 -9.31 2.16 12.29
N ASP A 71 -9.27 3.38 12.81
CA ASP A 71 -10.47 4.20 13.06
C ASP A 71 -10.96 4.98 11.81
N GLY A 72 -10.23 4.88 10.70
CA GLY A 72 -10.57 5.51 9.42
C GLY A 72 -10.48 7.04 9.39
N LYS A 73 -9.83 7.68 10.38
CA LYS A 73 -9.76 9.14 10.47
C LYS A 73 -8.48 9.74 9.91
N THR A 74 -7.42 8.94 9.80
CA THR A 74 -6.11 9.36 9.32
C THR A 74 -5.66 8.49 8.17
N ALA A 75 -5.05 9.07 7.14
CA ALA A 75 -4.35 8.32 6.11
C ALA A 75 -2.84 8.53 6.23
N TYR A 76 -2.10 7.48 5.90
CA TYR A 76 -0.65 7.47 5.78
C TYR A 76 -0.27 7.15 4.35
N VAL A 77 0.62 7.94 3.78
CA VAL A 77 1.04 7.85 2.38
C VAL A 77 2.55 7.66 2.33
N SER A 78 3.02 6.62 1.68
CA SER A 78 4.45 6.41 1.47
C SER A 78 5.00 7.35 0.40
N ILE A 79 6.05 8.10 0.75
CA ILE A 79 6.75 9.02 -0.13
C ILE A 79 8.06 8.36 -0.57
N TYR A 80 8.05 7.83 -1.80
CA TYR A 80 9.05 6.88 -2.24
C TYR A 80 10.33 7.52 -2.80
N GLY A 81 10.21 8.45 -3.73
CA GLY A 81 11.31 9.18 -4.34
C GLY A 81 12.36 8.29 -5.00
N GLY A 82 11.94 7.20 -5.65
CA GLY A 82 12.86 6.23 -6.24
C GLY A 82 13.76 5.54 -5.20
N GLY A 83 13.25 5.29 -4.01
CA GLY A 83 13.96 4.65 -2.90
C GLY A 83 14.81 5.59 -2.06
N ARG A 84 14.71 6.91 -2.23
CA ARG A 84 15.57 7.90 -1.57
C ARG A 84 14.89 8.77 -0.53
N TYR A 85 13.58 8.97 -0.62
CA TYR A 85 12.84 9.74 0.37
C TYR A 85 12.65 8.93 1.65
N HIS A 86 12.37 9.62 2.75
CA HIS A 86 12.28 9.02 4.09
C HIS A 86 11.10 9.62 4.87
N ALA A 87 9.93 9.67 4.23
CA ALA A 87 8.74 10.25 4.84
C ALA A 87 7.47 9.41 4.60
N LEU A 88 6.57 9.47 5.58
CA LEU A 88 5.16 9.13 5.37
C LEU A 88 4.36 10.43 5.53
N SER A 89 3.63 10.83 4.48
CA SER A 89 2.70 11.94 4.62
C SER A 89 1.46 11.51 5.38
N VAL A 90 0.97 12.40 6.25
CA VAL A 90 -0.15 12.12 7.16
C VAL A 90 -1.31 13.06 6.84
N ILE A 91 -2.50 12.51 6.62
CA ILE A 91 -3.68 13.25 6.23
C ILE A 91 -4.81 13.04 7.25
N ASP A 92 -5.31 14.15 7.81
CA ASP A 92 -6.57 14.17 8.54
C ASP A 92 -7.73 14.04 7.55
N LEU A 93 -8.34 12.86 7.50
CA LEU A 93 -9.44 12.58 6.57
C LEU A 93 -10.75 13.27 6.97
N VAL A 94 -10.91 13.61 8.24
CA VAL A 94 -12.11 14.34 8.73
C VAL A 94 -11.98 15.82 8.41
N GLY A 95 -10.83 16.41 8.73
CA GLY A 95 -10.49 17.79 8.42
C GLY A 95 -10.07 18.04 6.98
N GLN A 96 -9.88 16.98 6.17
CA GLN A 96 -9.49 17.03 4.75
C GLN A 96 -8.22 17.83 4.50
N LYS A 97 -7.21 17.65 5.34
CA LYS A 97 -5.98 18.42 5.33
C LYS A 97 -4.75 17.59 5.68
N ALA A 98 -3.59 18.05 5.22
CA ALA A 98 -2.31 17.50 5.63
C ALA A 98 -2.01 17.80 7.11
N LEU A 99 -1.39 16.83 7.77
CA LEU A 99 -0.76 16.93 9.08
C LEU A 99 0.77 16.88 8.89
N PRO A 100 1.56 17.14 9.95
CA PRO A 100 3.00 16.97 9.86
C PRO A 100 3.39 15.55 9.43
N ASP A 101 4.32 15.44 8.47
CA ASP A 101 4.83 14.17 7.98
C ASP A 101 5.59 13.41 9.08
N VAL A 102 5.62 12.10 8.95
CA VAL A 102 6.49 11.22 9.74
C VAL A 102 7.84 11.12 9.04
N ASP A 103 8.91 11.54 9.71
CA ASP A 103 10.27 11.28 9.27
C ASP A 103 10.66 9.85 9.64
N THR A 104 10.94 9.02 8.61
CA THR A 104 11.36 7.62 8.79
C THR A 104 12.88 7.48 8.97
N GLY A 105 13.63 8.59 8.96
CA GLY A 105 15.07 8.64 9.21
C GLY A 105 15.87 7.82 8.20
N ALA A 106 16.62 6.84 8.67
CA ALA A 106 17.45 5.98 7.81
C ALA A 106 16.64 4.92 7.02
N LEU A 107 15.34 4.82 7.24
CA LEU A 107 14.46 3.89 6.52
C LEU A 107 13.99 4.51 5.20
N ASN A 108 14.92 4.62 4.25
CA ASN A 108 14.69 5.25 2.96
C ASN A 108 13.78 4.40 2.07
N GLY A 109 13.02 5.08 1.20
CA GLY A 109 12.13 4.48 0.22
C GLY A 109 10.96 3.73 0.86
N PRO A 110 10.18 4.38 1.76
CA PRO A 110 8.95 3.74 2.25
C PRO A 110 8.03 3.47 1.06
N HIS A 111 7.48 2.24 1.00
CA HIS A 111 6.63 1.84 -0.12
C HIS A 111 5.37 1.09 0.36
N GLY A 112 5.39 -0.23 0.45
CA GLY A 112 4.25 -1.03 0.89
C GLY A 112 3.80 -0.69 2.31
N LEU A 113 2.50 -0.58 2.52
CA LEU A 113 1.88 -0.21 3.80
C LEU A 113 0.88 -1.26 4.26
N ALA A 114 0.82 -1.53 5.55
CA ALA A 114 -0.21 -2.35 6.19
C ALA A 114 -0.53 -1.83 7.60
N THR A 115 -1.76 -2.08 8.07
CA THR A 115 -2.16 -1.73 9.43
C THR A 115 -1.94 -2.92 10.37
N VAL A 116 -1.28 -2.67 11.50
CA VAL A 116 -1.00 -3.65 12.56
C VAL A 116 -1.58 -3.12 13.86
N SER A 117 -2.75 -3.59 14.26
CA SER A 117 -3.50 -2.96 15.35
C SER A 117 -3.71 -1.46 15.05
N GLU A 118 -3.24 -0.56 15.94
CA GLU A 118 -3.30 0.89 15.74
C GLU A 118 -2.03 1.48 15.10
N LYS A 119 -1.09 0.62 14.63
CA LYS A 119 0.22 1.03 14.12
C LYS A 119 0.33 0.80 12.60
N ILE A 120 1.31 1.43 12.00
CA ILE A 120 1.56 1.36 10.56
C ILE A 120 2.84 0.55 10.30
N LEU A 121 2.67 -0.61 9.68
CA LEU A 121 3.77 -1.41 9.13
C LEU A 121 4.09 -0.87 7.73
N PHE A 122 5.36 -0.66 7.43
CA PHE A 122 5.82 -0.23 6.11
C PHE A 122 7.11 -0.94 5.68
N THR A 123 7.29 -1.05 4.37
CA THR A 123 8.56 -1.45 3.79
C THR A 123 9.44 -0.23 3.56
N ALA A 124 10.75 -0.40 3.67
CA ALA A 124 11.75 0.61 3.36
C ALA A 124 12.76 0.02 2.35
N GLU A 125 12.46 0.20 1.06
CA GLU A 125 13.21 -0.44 -0.04
C GLU A 125 14.69 -0.12 -0.02
N GLY A 126 15.04 1.17 0.17
CA GLY A 126 16.43 1.62 0.20
C GLY A 126 17.21 1.10 1.41
N ALA A 127 16.51 0.83 2.51
CA ALA A 127 17.09 0.26 3.74
C ALA A 127 17.06 -1.28 3.78
N LYS A 128 16.39 -1.95 2.82
CA LYS A 128 16.18 -3.41 2.81
C LYS A 128 15.56 -3.90 4.11
N ALA A 129 14.53 -3.22 4.58
CA ALA A 129 13.93 -3.45 5.89
C ALA A 129 12.42 -3.25 5.84
N ILE A 130 11.77 -3.72 6.88
CA ILE A 130 10.40 -3.37 7.25
C ILE A 130 10.40 -2.73 8.63
N ALA A 131 9.44 -1.86 8.91
CA ALA A 131 9.37 -1.17 10.17
C ALA A 131 7.93 -0.89 10.59
N ILE A 132 7.72 -0.67 11.88
CA ILE A 132 6.44 -0.28 12.45
C ILE A 132 6.55 1.11 13.05
N TYR A 133 5.70 2.02 12.57
CA TYR A 133 5.49 3.33 13.15
C TYR A 133 4.30 3.28 14.11
N ASP A 134 4.48 3.83 15.31
CA ASP A 134 3.45 3.96 16.33
C ASP A 134 2.95 5.42 16.38
N PRO A 135 1.72 5.70 15.89
CA PRO A 135 1.17 7.04 15.94
C PRO A 135 0.96 7.60 17.35
N ALA A 136 0.70 6.73 18.33
CA ALA A 136 0.46 7.16 19.71
C ALA A 136 1.71 7.73 20.38
N THR A 137 2.88 7.24 20.01
CA THR A 137 4.18 7.71 20.52
C THR A 137 4.96 8.55 19.53
N SER A 138 4.50 8.62 18.27
CA SER A 138 5.19 9.27 17.15
C SER A 138 6.61 8.73 16.93
N LYS A 139 6.80 7.41 17.06
CA LYS A 139 8.12 6.76 16.96
C LYS A 139 8.09 5.54 16.06
N ILE A 140 9.24 5.23 15.46
CA ILE A 140 9.51 3.92 14.89
C ILE A 140 9.75 2.96 16.05
N ASP A 141 8.88 1.98 16.20
CA ASP A 141 8.74 1.11 17.34
C ASP A 141 9.49 -0.21 17.16
N TRP A 142 9.60 -0.63 15.90
CA TRP A 142 10.24 -1.87 15.52
C TRP A 142 10.82 -1.79 14.13
N ILE A 143 11.96 -2.42 13.92
CA ILE A 143 12.64 -2.52 12.63
C ILE A 143 13.17 -3.93 12.47
N MET A 144 12.99 -4.49 11.26
CA MET A 144 13.61 -5.75 10.87
C MET A 144 14.21 -5.62 9.47
N GLY A 145 15.51 -5.93 9.35
CA GLY A 145 16.17 -6.06 8.06
C GLY A 145 15.77 -7.36 7.38
N THR A 146 15.34 -7.29 6.13
CA THR A 146 15.08 -8.46 5.28
C THR A 146 16.34 -8.93 4.56
N GLY A 147 17.33 -8.05 4.43
CA GLY A 147 18.52 -8.33 3.62
C GLY A 147 18.24 -8.44 2.13
N GLN A 148 16.99 -8.31 1.70
CA GLN A 148 16.54 -8.46 0.32
C GLN A 148 16.56 -7.12 -0.43
N ASN A 149 16.77 -7.16 -1.75
CA ASN A 149 16.78 -5.96 -2.58
C ASN A 149 15.36 -5.59 -3.04
N ARG A 150 14.98 -4.32 -2.84
CA ARG A 150 13.64 -3.80 -3.11
C ARG A 150 12.56 -4.60 -2.39
N THR A 151 12.63 -4.65 -1.05
CA THR A 151 11.52 -5.12 -0.20
C THR A 151 10.35 -4.16 -0.40
N HIS A 152 9.36 -4.59 -1.19
CA HIS A 152 8.43 -3.72 -1.90
C HIS A 152 7.03 -3.67 -1.26
N MET A 153 6.20 -4.67 -1.55
CA MET A 153 4.87 -4.76 -0.96
C MET A 153 4.89 -5.56 0.34
N VAL A 154 3.92 -5.30 1.20
CA VAL A 154 3.79 -5.98 2.50
C VAL A 154 2.34 -6.38 2.76
N TYR A 155 2.18 -7.54 3.38
CA TYR A 155 0.93 -8.06 3.91
C TYR A 155 1.19 -8.60 5.32
N ILE A 156 0.24 -8.42 6.22
CA ILE A 156 0.25 -9.05 7.54
C ILE A 156 -1.00 -9.90 7.72
N THR A 157 -0.81 -11.10 8.27
CA THR A 157 -1.94 -12.00 8.56
C THR A 157 -2.89 -11.38 9.60
N PRO A 158 -4.20 -11.68 9.56
CA PRO A 158 -5.18 -11.13 10.50
C PRO A 158 -4.84 -11.41 11.97
N ASP A 159 -4.19 -12.53 12.26
CA ASP A 159 -3.72 -12.89 13.61
C ASP A 159 -2.38 -12.24 13.98
N GLN A 160 -1.79 -11.45 13.06
CA GLN A 160 -0.53 -10.70 13.21
C GLN A 160 0.68 -11.57 13.55
N LYS A 161 0.66 -12.84 13.16
CA LYS A 161 1.77 -13.77 13.42
C LYS A 161 2.73 -13.88 12.26
N GLN A 162 2.28 -13.57 11.04
CA GLN A 162 3.12 -13.65 9.84
C GLN A 162 3.04 -12.36 9.05
N ILE A 163 4.18 -11.98 8.46
CA ILE A 163 4.32 -10.88 7.52
C ILE A 163 4.90 -11.45 6.23
N TYR A 164 4.32 -11.07 5.10
CA TYR A 164 4.81 -11.44 3.77
C TYR A 164 5.28 -10.20 3.03
N THR A 165 6.40 -10.30 2.31
CA THR A 165 6.90 -9.23 1.44
C THR A 165 7.34 -9.77 0.10
N THR A 166 7.14 -9.00 -0.97
CA THR A 166 7.85 -9.19 -2.23
C THR A 166 9.18 -8.44 -2.20
N ASN A 167 10.19 -8.98 -2.87
CA ASN A 167 11.53 -8.41 -2.93
C ASN A 167 12.01 -8.35 -4.38
N VAL A 168 11.52 -7.34 -5.09
CA VAL A 168 11.51 -7.23 -6.56
C VAL A 168 12.86 -7.48 -7.22
N SER A 169 13.94 -6.90 -6.69
CA SER A 169 15.27 -7.05 -7.26
C SER A 169 16.01 -8.31 -6.78
N SER A 170 15.49 -8.97 -5.76
CA SER A 170 15.98 -10.30 -5.31
C SER A 170 15.24 -11.44 -5.97
N ALA A 171 14.08 -11.20 -6.60
CA ALA A 171 13.18 -12.22 -7.14
C ALA A 171 12.80 -13.24 -6.06
N THR A 172 12.30 -12.75 -4.92
CA THR A 172 11.97 -13.58 -3.76
C THR A 172 10.75 -13.03 -3.01
N VAL A 173 10.00 -13.93 -2.38
CA VAL A 173 9.03 -13.60 -1.35
C VAL A 173 9.62 -13.95 0.00
N SER A 174 9.55 -13.03 0.97
CA SER A 174 9.90 -13.31 2.36
C SER A 174 8.64 -13.62 3.16
N ILE A 175 8.70 -14.69 3.94
CA ILE A 175 7.72 -15.04 4.98
C ILE A 175 8.42 -14.84 6.33
N LEU A 176 7.97 -13.83 7.06
CA LEU A 176 8.44 -13.56 8.40
C LEU A 176 7.42 -14.09 9.41
N GLU A 177 7.87 -14.80 10.42
CA GLU A 177 7.02 -15.46 11.40
C GLU A 177 7.52 -15.22 12.82
N LYS A 178 6.61 -14.94 13.75
CA LYS A 178 6.94 -14.88 15.17
C LYS A 178 7.21 -16.28 15.70
N VAL A 179 8.41 -16.49 16.21
CA VAL A 179 8.86 -17.76 16.75
C VAL A 179 9.38 -17.60 18.20
N THR A 180 9.27 -18.66 18.98
CA THR A 180 9.91 -18.71 20.28
C THR A 180 11.31 -19.29 20.11
N LEU A 181 12.33 -18.45 20.30
CA LEU A 181 13.72 -18.89 20.26
C LEU A 181 14.10 -19.51 21.61
N PRO A 182 14.87 -20.63 21.59
CA PRO A 182 15.42 -21.17 22.82
C PRO A 182 16.35 -20.15 23.50
N PRO A 183 16.59 -20.30 24.80
CA PRO A 183 17.56 -19.48 25.48
C PRO A 183 18.92 -19.54 24.79
N MET A 184 19.58 -18.39 24.63
CA MET A 184 20.95 -18.38 24.14
C MET A 184 21.83 -19.04 25.16
N GLY A 185 22.38 -20.20 24.84
CA GLY A 185 23.46 -20.83 25.60
C GLY A 185 24.74 -19.99 25.53
N PRO A 186 25.71 -20.24 26.40
CA PRO A 186 27.01 -19.59 26.26
C PRO A 186 27.61 -19.87 24.89
N PRO A 187 28.36 -18.89 24.31
CA PRO A 187 28.96 -19.06 22.99
C PRO A 187 29.80 -20.35 22.93
N PRO A 188 29.82 -21.05 21.78
CA PRO A 188 30.69 -22.22 21.62
C PRO A 188 32.14 -21.83 21.96
N GLY A 189 32.76 -22.54 22.92
CA GLY A 189 34.13 -22.26 23.37
C GLY A 189 34.26 -21.29 24.54
N ALA A 190 33.17 -20.77 25.11
CA ALA A 190 33.23 -20.07 26.38
C ALA A 190 33.73 -21.04 27.46
N ARG A 191 34.99 -20.88 27.87
CA ARG A 191 35.49 -21.61 29.02
C ARG A 191 34.83 -21.07 30.30
N PRO A 192 34.40 -21.95 31.23
CA PRO A 192 34.02 -21.50 32.56
C PRO A 192 35.18 -20.67 33.15
N PRO A 193 34.90 -19.64 33.96
CA PRO A 193 35.94 -18.88 34.61
C PRO A 193 36.89 -19.84 35.36
N GLN A 194 38.14 -19.92 34.94
CA GLN A 194 39.17 -20.62 35.69
C GLN A 194 39.51 -19.78 36.92
N GLY A 195 39.19 -20.27 38.10
CA GLY A 195 39.72 -19.74 39.33
C GLY A 195 38.70 -19.41 40.40
N ALA A 196 38.28 -20.42 41.13
CA ALA A 196 38.10 -20.35 42.56
C ALA A 196 38.06 -21.79 43.10
N GLN A 197 39.18 -22.28 43.54
CA GLN A 197 39.21 -23.48 44.38
C GLN A 197 38.37 -23.18 45.62
N GLY A 198 37.22 -23.86 45.78
CA GLY A 198 36.46 -23.88 47.02
C GLY A 198 35.04 -23.28 47.02
N SER A 199 34.54 -22.73 45.93
CA SER A 199 33.13 -22.34 45.85
C SER A 199 32.38 -23.22 44.86
N PRO A 200 31.12 -23.62 45.12
CA PRO A 200 30.31 -24.25 44.10
C PRO A 200 30.26 -23.35 42.89
N PRO A 201 30.25 -23.89 41.66
CA PRO A 201 30.20 -23.07 40.45
C PRO A 201 29.02 -22.09 40.59
N PRO A 202 29.24 -20.80 40.29
CA PRO A 202 28.12 -19.87 40.25
C PRO A 202 27.06 -20.48 39.35
N GLY A 203 25.84 -20.52 39.83
CA GLY A 203 24.70 -20.95 39.02
C GLY A 203 24.68 -20.16 37.71
N PRO A 204 24.00 -20.65 36.70
CA PRO A 204 23.90 -19.93 35.40
C PRO A 204 23.60 -18.45 35.68
N PRO A 205 24.25 -17.51 34.95
CA PRO A 205 24.07 -16.09 35.22
C PRO A 205 22.58 -15.76 35.22
N PRO A 206 22.13 -14.89 36.16
CA PRO A 206 20.75 -14.43 36.17
C PRO A 206 20.45 -13.78 34.81
N GLY A 207 19.59 -14.38 33.99
CA GLY A 207 19.29 -13.99 32.62
C GLY A 207 19.54 -15.08 31.58
N GLY A 208 20.20 -16.19 31.96
CA GLY A 208 20.25 -17.35 31.10
C GLY A 208 18.95 -18.11 31.14
N GLY A 209 18.07 -17.87 30.16
CA GLY A 209 17.13 -18.89 29.91
C GLY A 209 15.65 -18.64 29.87
N GLN A 210 15.16 -17.44 29.69
CA GLN A 210 13.75 -17.29 29.24
C GLN A 210 13.69 -17.42 27.74
N PRO A 211 12.77 -18.24 27.20
CA PRO A 211 12.46 -18.22 25.77
C PRO A 211 12.06 -16.81 25.36
N ARG A 212 12.65 -16.29 24.28
CA ARG A 212 12.26 -14.96 23.73
C ARG A 212 11.45 -15.11 22.46
N MET A 213 10.45 -14.26 22.29
CA MET A 213 9.79 -14.11 21.01
C MET A 213 10.70 -13.30 20.08
N ASP A 214 10.84 -13.79 18.87
CA ASP A 214 11.59 -13.11 17.80
C ASP A 214 10.95 -13.40 16.45
N TRP A 215 11.47 -12.80 15.38
CA TRP A 215 11.02 -13.06 14.02
C TRP A 215 12.03 -13.96 13.30
N SER A 216 11.53 -14.98 12.61
CA SER A 216 12.28 -15.82 11.69
C SER A 216 11.86 -15.51 10.27
N GLU A 217 12.80 -15.44 9.35
CA GLU A 217 12.55 -15.21 7.92
C GLU A 217 12.78 -16.49 7.12
N THR A 218 11.83 -16.81 6.24
CA THR A 218 11.96 -17.80 5.18
C THR A 218 11.91 -17.08 3.85
N VAL A 219 12.94 -17.25 3.01
CA VAL A 219 13.02 -16.63 1.68
C VAL A 219 12.70 -17.68 0.61
N ILE A 220 11.73 -17.37 -0.24
CA ILE A 220 11.23 -18.26 -1.31
C ILE A 220 11.56 -17.63 -2.66
N PRO A 221 12.40 -18.25 -3.50
CA PRO A 221 12.65 -17.78 -4.86
C PRO A 221 11.37 -17.85 -5.73
N VAL A 222 11.13 -16.78 -6.50
CA VAL A 222 10.01 -16.63 -7.44
C VAL A 222 10.52 -16.11 -8.79
N GLY A 223 9.63 -15.77 -9.72
CA GLY A 223 10.01 -15.10 -10.96
C GLY A 223 10.56 -13.69 -10.72
N LYS A 224 11.31 -13.17 -11.70
CA LYS A 224 11.95 -11.85 -11.60
C LYS A 224 10.94 -10.72 -11.69
N GLY A 225 11.13 -9.71 -10.84
CA GLY A 225 10.30 -8.53 -10.86
C GLY A 225 8.96 -8.75 -10.15
N ASP A 226 8.96 -9.47 -9.04
CA ASP A 226 7.79 -9.76 -8.19
C ASP A 226 7.23 -8.48 -7.52
N GLU A 227 6.60 -7.62 -8.33
CA GLU A 227 6.08 -6.31 -7.93
C GLU A 227 4.88 -6.45 -7.00
N GLY A 228 3.78 -6.98 -7.50
CA GLY A 228 2.54 -7.12 -6.75
C GLY A 228 2.24 -8.55 -6.33
N PHE A 229 1.61 -8.69 -5.18
CA PHE A 229 1.14 -9.98 -4.69
C PHE A 229 -0.16 -9.83 -3.90
N ASP A 230 -0.81 -10.96 -3.67
CA ASP A 230 -1.91 -11.06 -2.72
C ASP A 230 -1.97 -12.46 -2.13
N VAL A 231 -2.67 -12.58 -1.00
CA VAL A 231 -2.97 -13.84 -0.33
C VAL A 231 -4.40 -14.22 -0.63
N SER A 232 -4.62 -15.47 -1.02
CA SER A 232 -5.96 -15.99 -1.26
C SER A 232 -6.86 -15.80 -0.02
N PRO A 233 -8.17 -15.51 -0.19
CA PRO A 233 -9.05 -15.25 0.96
C PRO A 233 -9.14 -16.40 1.96
N ASP A 234 -8.83 -17.63 1.56
CA ASP A 234 -8.76 -18.80 2.44
C ASP A 234 -7.41 -18.95 3.16
N GLY A 235 -6.45 -18.07 2.86
CA GLY A 235 -5.11 -18.03 3.48
C GLY A 235 -4.19 -19.16 3.07
N ARG A 236 -4.48 -19.89 1.99
CA ARG A 236 -3.69 -21.07 1.59
C ARG A 236 -2.59 -20.76 0.59
N GLU A 237 -2.84 -19.84 -0.32
CA GLU A 237 -1.91 -19.51 -1.39
C GLU A 237 -1.54 -18.02 -1.38
N LEU A 238 -0.31 -17.73 -1.74
CA LEU A 238 0.15 -16.42 -2.11
C LEU A 238 0.51 -16.45 -3.59
N TRP A 239 -0.06 -15.53 -4.36
CA TRP A 239 0.29 -15.35 -5.77
C TRP A 239 1.07 -14.06 -5.95
N THR A 240 2.15 -14.10 -6.72
CA THR A 240 2.91 -12.91 -7.10
C THR A 240 2.98 -12.76 -8.60
N ALA A 241 3.02 -11.49 -9.04
CA ALA A 241 3.12 -11.11 -10.44
C ALA A 241 4.56 -10.70 -10.76
N ASP A 242 5.23 -11.50 -11.57
CA ASP A 242 6.66 -11.42 -11.85
C ASP A 242 6.88 -10.60 -13.14
N ALA A 243 6.94 -9.29 -13.00
CA ALA A 243 6.87 -8.30 -14.08
C ALA A 243 7.95 -8.45 -15.16
N GLN A 244 9.14 -8.89 -14.80
CA GLN A 244 10.25 -9.04 -15.75
C GLN A 244 10.18 -10.35 -16.53
N ASP A 245 9.87 -11.45 -15.85
CA ASP A 245 9.74 -12.77 -16.48
C ASP A 245 8.37 -12.95 -17.16
N GLY A 246 7.38 -12.13 -16.81
CA GLY A 246 6.01 -12.24 -17.34
C GLY A 246 5.27 -13.45 -16.82
N THR A 247 5.64 -13.95 -15.65
CA THR A 247 5.03 -15.12 -15.00
C THR A 247 4.17 -14.74 -13.80
N LEU A 248 3.39 -15.69 -13.30
CA LEU A 248 2.79 -15.63 -11.98
C LEU A 248 3.34 -16.80 -11.16
N SER A 249 3.89 -16.51 -9.98
CA SER A 249 4.34 -17.54 -9.06
C SER A 249 3.26 -17.81 -8.01
N VAL A 250 2.93 -19.08 -7.80
CA VAL A 250 1.92 -19.55 -6.84
C VAL A 250 2.64 -20.27 -5.72
N ILE A 251 2.54 -19.76 -4.50
CA ILE A 251 3.18 -20.30 -3.30
C ILE A 251 2.13 -20.92 -2.40
N ASP A 252 2.35 -22.16 -1.95
CA ASP A 252 1.61 -22.75 -0.85
C ASP A 252 2.17 -22.26 0.48
N LEU A 253 1.34 -21.59 1.25
CA LEU A 253 1.78 -20.94 2.49
C LEU A 253 2.05 -21.93 3.63
N ALA A 254 1.45 -23.11 3.61
CA ALA A 254 1.67 -24.13 4.62
C ALA A 254 3.03 -24.83 4.44
N SER A 255 3.36 -25.22 3.22
CA SER A 255 4.66 -25.84 2.90
C SER A 255 5.77 -24.84 2.59
N ARG A 256 5.43 -23.56 2.36
CA ARG A 256 6.34 -22.49 1.95
C ARG A 256 7.11 -22.83 0.65
N LYS A 257 6.40 -23.40 -0.31
CA LYS A 257 6.97 -23.83 -1.60
C LYS A 257 6.18 -23.26 -2.76
N VAL A 258 6.88 -22.97 -3.85
CA VAL A 258 6.24 -22.64 -5.12
C VAL A 258 5.56 -23.91 -5.65
N LEU A 259 4.25 -23.84 -5.81
CA LEU A 259 3.42 -24.92 -6.39
C LEU A 259 3.44 -24.88 -7.92
N ALA A 260 3.44 -23.65 -8.47
CA ALA A 260 3.40 -23.44 -9.90
C ALA A 260 4.02 -22.10 -10.28
N THR A 261 4.63 -22.05 -11.45
CA THR A 261 5.01 -20.82 -12.15
C THR A 261 4.24 -20.81 -13.47
N LEU A 262 3.30 -19.87 -13.60
CA LEU A 262 2.42 -19.79 -14.76
C LEU A 262 3.02 -18.86 -15.80
N ASP A 263 3.19 -19.31 -17.03
CA ASP A 263 3.60 -18.45 -18.15
C ASP A 263 2.43 -17.57 -18.59
N ALA A 264 2.27 -16.45 -17.91
CA ALA A 264 1.14 -15.56 -18.07
C ALA A 264 1.28 -14.55 -19.21
N LYS A 265 2.48 -14.43 -19.79
CA LYS A 265 2.83 -13.34 -20.73
C LYS A 265 2.53 -11.95 -20.11
N ALA A 266 2.75 -11.83 -18.81
CA ALA A 266 2.39 -10.69 -18.00
C ALA A 266 3.56 -9.71 -17.79
N THR A 267 4.44 -9.56 -18.78
CA THR A 267 5.52 -8.56 -18.70
C THR A 267 4.95 -7.18 -18.38
N GLY A 268 5.54 -6.51 -17.38
CA GLY A 268 5.05 -5.23 -16.87
C GLY A 268 3.86 -5.37 -15.91
N ALA A 269 3.57 -6.57 -15.40
CA ALA A 269 2.59 -6.73 -14.33
C ALA A 269 2.99 -5.90 -13.11
N ASN A 270 2.00 -5.24 -12.46
CA ASN A 270 2.29 -4.32 -11.36
C ASN A 270 1.60 -4.72 -10.05
N ARG A 271 0.30 -4.96 -10.07
CA ARG A 271 -0.45 -5.41 -8.89
C ARG A 271 -1.21 -6.70 -9.19
N LEU A 272 -1.42 -7.47 -8.14
CA LEU A 272 -2.27 -8.66 -8.15
C LEU A 272 -3.21 -8.60 -6.96
N LYS A 273 -4.50 -8.86 -7.18
CA LYS A 273 -5.52 -8.95 -6.13
C LYS A 273 -6.51 -10.06 -6.40
N PHE A 274 -6.81 -10.86 -5.37
CA PHE A 274 -7.90 -11.81 -5.43
C PHE A 274 -9.26 -11.12 -5.30
N THR A 275 -10.28 -11.63 -5.99
CA THR A 275 -11.67 -11.26 -5.68
C THR A 275 -12.05 -11.73 -4.27
N PRO A 276 -13.01 -11.05 -3.61
CA PRO A 276 -13.40 -11.39 -2.23
C PRO A 276 -13.86 -12.84 -2.04
N ASP A 277 -14.39 -13.47 -3.09
CA ASP A 277 -14.80 -14.90 -3.09
C ASP A 277 -13.66 -15.86 -3.45
N GLY A 278 -12.48 -15.33 -3.74
CA GLY A 278 -11.29 -16.11 -4.07
C GLY A 278 -11.30 -16.82 -5.42
N LYS A 279 -12.33 -16.61 -6.25
CA LYS A 279 -12.45 -17.36 -7.52
C LYS A 279 -11.60 -16.79 -8.63
N LEU A 280 -11.33 -15.49 -8.59
CA LEU A 280 -10.55 -14.82 -9.62
C LEU A 280 -9.35 -14.09 -8.97
N ALA A 281 -8.27 -14.01 -9.73
CA ALA A 281 -7.15 -13.12 -9.47
C ALA A 281 -7.07 -12.08 -10.59
N LEU A 282 -7.01 -10.80 -10.23
CA LEU A 282 -6.89 -9.68 -11.14
C LEU A 282 -5.44 -9.17 -11.12
N ILE A 283 -4.85 -9.04 -12.29
CA ILE A 283 -3.47 -8.58 -12.46
C ILE A 283 -3.46 -7.35 -13.37
N SER A 284 -2.98 -6.21 -12.87
CA SER A 284 -2.77 -4.99 -13.64
C SER A 284 -1.42 -4.98 -14.35
N ARG A 285 -1.34 -4.24 -15.48
CA ARG A 285 -0.11 -4.14 -16.27
C ARG A 285 0.18 -2.68 -16.62
N LEU A 286 1.43 -2.27 -16.43
CA LEU A 286 1.88 -0.90 -16.72
C LEU A 286 1.96 -0.59 -18.23
N GLY A 287 2.10 -1.60 -19.08
CA GLY A 287 2.29 -1.42 -20.52
C GLY A 287 1.02 -1.03 -21.26
N ASP A 288 0.24 -2.01 -21.65
CA ASP A 288 -0.92 -1.89 -22.55
C ASP A 288 -2.25 -1.56 -21.85
N GLY A 289 -2.25 -1.50 -20.49
CA GLY A 289 -3.43 -1.15 -19.72
C GLY A 289 -4.49 -2.25 -19.66
N ASP A 290 -4.09 -3.48 -19.90
CA ASP A 290 -4.96 -4.62 -19.73
C ASP A 290 -5.01 -5.07 -18.28
N LEU A 291 -6.21 -5.36 -17.81
CA LEU A 291 -6.47 -6.14 -16.61
C LEU A 291 -6.60 -7.60 -17.00
N MET A 292 -5.65 -8.42 -16.57
CA MET A 292 -5.71 -9.86 -16.76
C MET A 292 -6.52 -10.47 -15.64
N VAL A 293 -7.42 -11.38 -15.96
CA VAL A 293 -8.29 -12.07 -15.00
C VAL A 293 -8.01 -13.55 -15.10
N TYR A 294 -7.54 -14.13 -14.01
CA TYR A 294 -7.26 -15.56 -13.88
C TYR A 294 -8.34 -16.27 -13.06
N ASP A 295 -8.77 -17.42 -13.51
CA ASP A 295 -9.52 -18.36 -12.69
C ASP A 295 -8.53 -19.07 -11.75
N THR A 296 -8.76 -18.97 -10.45
CA THR A 296 -7.81 -19.44 -9.44
C THR A 296 -7.76 -20.96 -9.35
N ALA A 297 -8.89 -21.65 -9.56
CA ALA A 297 -8.97 -23.10 -9.46
C ALA A 297 -8.26 -23.80 -10.62
N SER A 298 -8.43 -23.32 -11.84
CA SER A 298 -7.76 -23.86 -13.03
C SER A 298 -6.38 -23.27 -13.26
N ARG A 299 -6.07 -22.13 -12.63
CA ARG A 299 -4.84 -21.34 -12.82
C ARG A 299 -4.62 -20.92 -14.27
N LYS A 300 -5.72 -20.60 -14.98
CA LYS A 300 -5.71 -20.16 -16.38
C LYS A 300 -6.26 -18.77 -16.54
N GLU A 301 -5.75 -18.05 -17.54
CA GLU A 301 -6.36 -16.79 -17.93
C GLU A 301 -7.82 -17.05 -18.36
N PHE A 302 -8.74 -16.36 -17.68
CA PHE A 302 -10.18 -16.45 -17.92
C PHE A 302 -10.64 -15.36 -18.88
N LYS A 303 -10.14 -14.12 -18.69
CA LYS A 303 -10.51 -12.95 -19.48
C LYS A 303 -9.40 -11.91 -19.43
N ARG A 304 -9.38 -11.07 -20.45
CA ARG A 304 -8.57 -9.86 -20.49
C ARG A 304 -9.48 -8.67 -20.76
N VAL A 305 -9.34 -7.62 -19.96
CA VAL A 305 -10.21 -6.42 -20.04
C VAL A 305 -9.32 -5.21 -20.23
N HIS A 306 -9.49 -4.51 -21.34
CA HIS A 306 -8.82 -3.23 -21.53
C HIS A 306 -9.49 -2.18 -20.62
N ILE A 307 -8.69 -1.56 -19.74
CA ILE A 307 -9.19 -0.62 -18.72
C ILE A 307 -8.58 0.78 -18.83
N GLY A 308 -7.65 0.98 -19.73
CA GLY A 308 -6.86 2.21 -19.92
C GLY A 308 -5.39 1.87 -20.09
N HIS A 309 -4.49 2.85 -19.95
CA HIS A 309 -3.06 2.65 -20.07
C HIS A 309 -2.37 2.71 -18.69
N GLY A 310 -1.27 1.98 -18.55
CA GLY A 310 -0.45 2.01 -17.36
C GLY A 310 -1.21 1.65 -16.08
N ALA A 311 -1.96 0.55 -16.13
CA ALA A 311 -2.72 0.09 -14.98
C ALA A 311 -1.80 -0.33 -13.83
N ALA A 312 -1.95 0.33 -12.68
CA ALA A 312 -1.14 0.16 -11.47
C ALA A 312 -2.01 -0.37 -10.32
N GLY A 313 -2.23 0.42 -9.28
CA GLY A 313 -2.96 0.04 -8.08
C GLY A 313 -4.31 -0.63 -8.33
N ILE A 314 -4.60 -1.70 -7.61
CA ILE A 314 -5.90 -2.40 -7.63
C ILE A 314 -6.48 -2.40 -6.22
N LEU A 315 -7.74 -1.96 -6.08
CA LEU A 315 -8.48 -2.04 -4.82
C LEU A 315 -9.81 -2.74 -5.04
N MET A 316 -10.08 -3.80 -4.27
CA MET A 316 -11.35 -4.52 -4.30
C MET A 316 -12.40 -3.83 -3.44
N ASP A 317 -13.61 -3.71 -3.95
CA ASP A 317 -14.79 -3.33 -3.18
C ASP A 317 -15.53 -4.59 -2.74
N LYS A 318 -15.30 -4.99 -1.49
CA LYS A 318 -15.88 -6.22 -0.93
C LYS A 318 -17.41 -6.18 -0.85
N GLU A 319 -17.99 -4.98 -0.72
CA GLU A 319 -19.43 -4.80 -0.55
C GLU A 319 -20.14 -4.50 -1.87
N GLY A 320 -19.48 -3.78 -2.76
CA GLY A 320 -20.06 -3.29 -4.01
C GLY A 320 -19.84 -4.17 -5.24
N GLY A 321 -19.10 -5.26 -5.13
CA GLY A 321 -18.83 -6.15 -6.27
C GLY A 321 -18.03 -5.48 -7.40
N ARG A 322 -17.19 -4.52 -7.07
CA ARG A 322 -16.37 -3.72 -8.01
C ARG A 322 -14.89 -3.84 -7.68
N ALA A 323 -14.07 -3.55 -8.67
CA ALA A 323 -12.66 -3.23 -8.48
C ALA A 323 -12.38 -1.82 -8.98
N PHE A 324 -11.47 -1.13 -8.31
CA PHE A 324 -10.95 0.18 -8.71
C PHE A 324 -9.50 0.00 -9.14
N ILE A 325 -9.16 0.47 -10.34
CA ILE A 325 -7.81 0.30 -10.89
C ILE A 325 -7.26 1.65 -11.34
N ALA A 326 -6.11 2.02 -10.81
CA ALA A 326 -5.42 3.26 -11.18
C ALA A 326 -4.80 3.13 -12.57
N CYS A 327 -5.15 4.04 -13.49
CA CYS A 327 -4.62 4.12 -14.85
C CYS A 327 -3.79 5.40 -14.97
N GLY A 328 -2.48 5.29 -14.69
CA GLY A 328 -1.59 6.43 -14.51
C GLY A 328 -1.57 7.38 -15.71
N PRO A 329 -1.15 6.97 -16.90
CA PRO A 329 -1.09 7.82 -18.10
C PRO A 329 -2.42 8.45 -18.49
N ASP A 330 -3.53 7.79 -18.19
CA ASP A 330 -4.88 8.26 -18.56
C ASP A 330 -5.50 9.18 -17.49
N ASN A 331 -4.87 9.33 -16.33
CA ASN A 331 -5.27 10.23 -15.25
C ASN A 331 -6.65 9.93 -14.64
N TYR A 332 -7.01 8.66 -14.54
CA TYR A 332 -8.25 8.25 -13.90
C TYR A 332 -8.09 6.93 -13.14
N VAL A 333 -9.03 6.67 -12.27
CA VAL A 333 -9.27 5.34 -11.69
C VAL A 333 -10.43 4.69 -12.44
N ALA A 334 -10.19 3.55 -13.09
CA ALA A 334 -11.22 2.76 -13.74
C ALA A 334 -12.06 1.99 -12.70
N VAL A 335 -13.37 1.94 -12.91
CA VAL A 335 -14.31 1.17 -12.09
C VAL A 335 -14.74 -0.06 -12.88
N VAL A 336 -14.39 -1.25 -12.40
CA VAL A 336 -14.70 -2.52 -13.06
C VAL A 336 -15.73 -3.27 -12.24
N ASP A 337 -16.83 -3.65 -12.88
CA ASP A 337 -17.83 -4.55 -12.31
C ASP A 337 -17.29 -5.98 -12.30
N LEU A 338 -17.22 -6.62 -11.14
CA LEU A 338 -16.63 -7.96 -10.98
C LEU A 338 -17.51 -9.10 -11.50
N LYS A 339 -18.82 -8.86 -11.69
CA LYS A 339 -19.74 -9.87 -12.23
C LYS A 339 -19.67 -9.96 -13.74
N THR A 340 -19.60 -8.81 -14.41
CA THR A 340 -19.55 -8.72 -15.88
C THR A 340 -18.13 -8.64 -16.43
N LEU A 341 -17.17 -8.30 -15.56
CA LEU A 341 -15.78 -8.01 -15.91
C LEU A 341 -15.73 -6.97 -17.04
N SER A 342 -16.34 -5.82 -16.80
CA SER A 342 -16.38 -4.69 -17.71
C SER A 342 -16.23 -3.37 -16.98
N VAL A 343 -15.65 -2.37 -17.66
CA VAL A 343 -15.52 -1.01 -17.13
C VAL A 343 -16.91 -0.36 -17.10
N THR A 344 -17.29 0.16 -15.94
CA THR A 344 -18.59 0.82 -15.70
C THR A 344 -18.46 2.32 -15.44
N GLY A 345 -17.27 2.82 -15.25
CA GLY A 345 -17.03 4.24 -14.99
C GLY A 345 -15.56 4.57 -14.78
N HIS A 346 -15.29 5.86 -14.68
CA HIS A 346 -13.98 6.42 -14.40
C HIS A 346 -14.11 7.51 -13.34
N ILE A 347 -13.07 7.67 -12.52
CA ILE A 347 -12.98 8.72 -11.50
C ILE A 347 -11.74 9.56 -11.80
N ASP A 348 -11.91 10.85 -12.03
CA ASP A 348 -10.81 11.81 -12.14
C ASP A 348 -10.30 12.14 -10.74
N VAL A 349 -9.18 11.53 -10.36
CA VAL A 349 -8.55 11.73 -9.06
C VAL A 349 -7.31 12.64 -9.14
N GLY A 350 -6.97 13.12 -10.31
CA GLY A 350 -5.76 13.89 -10.63
C GLY A 350 -4.79 13.10 -11.51
N GLY A 351 -3.62 13.68 -11.76
CA GLY A 351 -2.64 13.13 -12.71
C GLY A 351 -1.87 11.94 -12.15
N GLU A 352 -1.67 10.93 -12.97
CA GLU A 352 -0.90 9.71 -12.66
C GLU A 352 -1.35 9.03 -11.35
N PRO A 353 -2.62 8.54 -11.27
CA PRO A 353 -3.07 7.79 -10.11
C PRO A 353 -2.26 6.50 -9.91
N ASP A 354 -2.07 6.11 -8.61
CA ASP A 354 -1.31 4.90 -8.22
C ASP A 354 -1.98 4.20 -7.03
N GLY A 355 -1.51 4.40 -5.80
CA GLY A 355 -2.02 3.73 -4.61
C GLY A 355 -3.48 4.05 -4.30
N LEU A 356 -4.22 3.02 -3.93
CA LEU A 356 -5.64 3.08 -3.60
C LEU A 356 -5.91 2.39 -2.25
N ALA A 357 -6.80 2.95 -1.43
CA ALA A 357 -7.19 2.34 -0.16
C ALA A 357 -8.64 2.64 0.21
N TRP A 358 -9.18 1.86 1.13
CA TRP A 358 -10.40 2.18 1.83
C TRP A 358 -10.12 2.89 3.16
N ALA A 359 -10.88 3.91 3.46
CA ALA A 359 -11.03 4.46 4.81
C ALA A 359 -12.46 4.25 5.27
N THR A 360 -12.64 3.59 6.41
CA THR A 360 -13.97 3.40 7.02
C THR A 360 -13.92 3.91 8.44
N ARG A 361 -14.64 5.01 8.71
CA ARG A 361 -14.72 5.59 10.05
C ARG A 361 -15.65 4.75 10.93
N GLN A 362 -15.15 4.42 12.10
CA GLN A 362 -15.92 3.74 13.15
C GLN A 362 -16.75 4.72 13.93
#